data_3b6874f2edac67c6d8def40b688a0296
#
_entry.id   3b6874f2edac67c6d8def40b688a0296
#
_cell.length_a   1.000
_cell.length_b   1.000
_cell.length_c   1.000
_cell.angle_alpha   90.00
_cell.angle_beta   90.00
_cell.angle_gamma   90.00
#
_symmetry.space_group_name_H-M   'P 1'
#
loop_
_entity.id
_entity.type
_entity.pdbx_description
1 polymer ?
#
loop_
_entity_poly.entity_id
_entity_poly.type
_entity_poly.pdbx_seq_one_letter_code
_entity_poly.pdbx_strand_id
1 'polypeptide(L)'
;MKQIYTMAKYAKSMMLAAVLTVGVTVVDAQEADNTTYAPAEANSWWRGEEVTGEEQQIYVYNVGAGIFVTTDNTPAEKNIDNAALWTLSKNQFSCGDFHINLWSFLNWGATWHAGVNKDAATTYKIIAGSTDNKGYSYKLSKKDGLVTQYFSVNNGKYTASVTNSDFLFISPKQKEVYSAYTKLYNEANTFTNNKKVSNKLLDLLKEILTETAAANYSTYETDKNSLENIINTIKVYLDKTTPTGIEDIYNNTNTKAEAIYSVNGVRNARLSKGLNIVKMSDGSIKKVMVK
;
A
#
# COMPACT_ATOMS: atom_id res chain seq x y z
N MET A 1 2.31 -7.49 24.95
CA MET A 1 1.61 -7.65 23.65
C MET A 1 2.52 -7.57 22.42
N LYS A 2 3.51 -6.66 22.33
CA LYS A 2 4.45 -6.60 21.17
C LYS A 2 5.24 -7.90 20.91
N GLN A 3 5.70 -8.59 21.94
CA GLN A 3 6.49 -9.83 21.77
C GLN A 3 5.68 -11.01 21.21
N ILE A 4 4.42 -11.15 21.59
CA ILE A 4 3.53 -12.24 21.10
C ILE A 4 3.22 -12.04 19.64
N TYR A 5 3.00 -10.78 19.21
CA TYR A 5 2.73 -10.41 17.82
C TYR A 5 3.93 -10.70 16.90
N THR A 6 5.15 -10.43 17.40
CA THR A 6 6.40 -10.72 16.68
C THR A 6 6.63 -12.23 16.53
N MET A 7 6.37 -13.02 17.54
CA MET A 7 6.50 -14.48 17.49
C MET A 7 5.52 -15.14 16.53
N ALA A 8 4.27 -14.66 16.46
CA ALA A 8 3.29 -15.15 15.50
C ALA A 8 3.71 -14.88 14.04
N LYS A 9 4.30 -13.71 13.75
CA LYS A 9 4.83 -13.38 12.42
C LYS A 9 6.06 -14.22 12.03
N TYR A 10 6.96 -14.54 12.96
CA TYR A 10 8.08 -15.47 12.72
C TYR A 10 7.62 -16.90 12.45
N ALA A 11 6.58 -17.38 13.17
CA ALA A 11 5.98 -18.69 12.92
C ALA A 11 5.38 -18.80 11.51
N LYS A 12 4.77 -17.74 10.99
CA LYS A 12 4.22 -17.69 9.62
C LYS A 12 5.31 -17.70 8.55
N SER A 13 6.43 -17.02 8.77
CA SER A 13 7.59 -17.07 7.88
C SER A 13 8.19 -18.48 7.80
N MET A 14 8.18 -19.24 8.90
CA MET A 14 8.59 -20.65 8.91
C MET A 14 7.58 -21.56 8.22
N MET A 15 6.27 -21.30 8.32
CA MET A 15 5.24 -22.06 7.58
C MET A 15 5.36 -21.84 6.06
N LEU A 16 5.78 -20.66 5.63
CA LEU A 16 6.02 -20.37 4.21
C LEU A 16 7.08 -21.30 3.60
N ALA A 17 8.17 -21.55 4.35
CA ALA A 17 9.22 -22.46 3.92
C ALA A 17 8.74 -23.94 3.86
N ALA A 18 7.83 -24.34 4.73
CA ALA A 18 7.29 -25.71 4.79
C ALA A 18 6.31 -26.00 3.64
N VAL A 19 5.60 -25.01 3.12
CA VAL A 19 4.65 -25.20 1.99
C VAL A 19 5.37 -25.53 0.68
N LEU A 20 6.60 -25.04 0.50
CA LEU A 20 7.41 -25.33 -0.70
C LEU A 20 7.97 -26.77 -0.76
N THR A 21 7.99 -27.48 0.36
CA THR A 21 8.54 -28.85 0.45
C THR A 21 7.49 -29.95 0.29
N VAL A 22 6.20 -29.64 0.39
CA VAL A 22 5.10 -30.59 0.21
C VAL A 22 4.74 -30.64 -1.26
N GLY A 23 4.92 -31.81 -1.89
CA GLY A 23 4.65 -32.04 -3.32
C GLY A 23 3.26 -31.57 -3.76
N VAL A 24 3.17 -31.21 -5.03
CA VAL A 24 1.98 -30.71 -5.71
C VAL A 24 0.79 -31.65 -5.45
N THR A 25 -0.11 -31.27 -4.55
CA THR A 25 -1.40 -31.89 -4.39
C THR A 25 -2.40 -31.25 -5.33
N VAL A 26 -3.29 -32.04 -5.88
CA VAL A 26 -4.38 -31.67 -6.79
C VAL A 26 -5.05 -30.36 -6.33
N VAL A 27 -5.17 -29.41 -7.25
CA VAL A 27 -5.93 -28.18 -7.02
C VAL A 27 -7.40 -28.57 -6.95
N ASP A 28 -7.96 -28.62 -5.75
CA ASP A 28 -9.41 -28.73 -5.57
C ASP A 28 -10.12 -27.52 -6.20
N ALA A 29 -11.33 -27.75 -6.70
CA ALA A 29 -12.12 -26.68 -7.30
C ALA A 29 -12.27 -25.52 -6.30
N GLN A 30 -11.63 -24.40 -6.62
CA GLN A 30 -11.66 -23.20 -5.79
C GLN A 30 -12.99 -22.49 -5.99
N GLU A 31 -13.72 -22.25 -4.91
CA GLU A 31 -14.84 -21.33 -4.92
C GLU A 31 -14.34 -19.90 -5.16
N ALA A 32 -15.09 -19.11 -5.92
CA ALA A 32 -14.73 -17.72 -6.16
C ALA A 32 -14.78 -16.93 -4.83
N ASP A 33 -13.65 -16.34 -4.45
CA ASP A 33 -13.60 -15.43 -3.30
C ASP A 33 -14.08 -14.05 -3.72
N ASN A 34 -15.24 -13.65 -3.21
CA ASN A 34 -15.83 -12.34 -3.45
C ASN A 34 -15.38 -11.30 -2.40
N THR A 35 -14.44 -11.66 -1.53
CA THR A 35 -13.90 -10.72 -0.53
C THR A 35 -13.09 -9.63 -1.22
N THR A 36 -13.39 -8.39 -0.93
CA THR A 36 -12.61 -7.24 -1.40
C THR A 36 -11.49 -6.97 -0.40
N TYR A 37 -10.25 -7.16 -0.84
CA TYR A 37 -9.07 -6.78 -0.08
C TYR A 37 -8.62 -5.39 -0.52
N ALA A 38 -8.46 -4.48 0.43
CA ALA A 38 -8.00 -3.12 0.21
C ALA A 38 -6.80 -2.79 1.11
N PRO A 39 -5.80 -2.03 0.62
CA PRO A 39 -4.69 -1.58 1.46
C PRO A 39 -5.20 -0.68 2.58
N ALA A 40 -4.35 -0.46 3.58
CA ALA A 40 -4.64 0.46 4.67
C ALA A 40 -5.08 1.82 4.14
N GLU A 41 -6.15 2.35 4.72
CA GLU A 41 -6.62 3.68 4.36
C GLU A 41 -5.59 4.75 4.72
N ALA A 42 -5.45 5.76 3.87
CA ALA A 42 -4.49 6.83 4.03
C ALA A 42 -4.59 7.52 5.40
N ASN A 43 -5.79 7.78 5.90
CA ASN A 43 -6.01 8.42 7.19
C ASN A 43 -5.58 7.60 8.42
N SER A 44 -5.48 6.28 8.30
CA SER A 44 -4.92 5.41 9.33
C SER A 44 -3.40 5.23 9.23
N TRP A 45 -2.85 5.50 8.06
CA TRP A 45 -1.44 5.30 7.73
C TRP A 45 -0.53 6.35 8.36
N TRP A 46 -0.90 7.64 8.27
CA TRP A 46 -0.03 8.77 8.55
C TRP A 46 0.40 8.86 10.01
N ARG A 47 1.67 9.22 10.22
CA ARG A 47 2.26 9.55 11.53
C ARG A 47 2.89 10.92 11.46
N GLY A 48 2.59 11.77 12.44
CA GLY A 48 3.16 13.11 12.49
C GLY A 48 4.63 13.09 12.84
N GLU A 49 5.41 13.89 12.12
CA GLU A 49 6.83 14.13 12.38
C GLU A 49 7.02 15.21 13.44
N GLU A 50 8.17 15.19 14.12
CA GLU A 50 8.53 16.20 15.09
C GLU A 50 8.90 17.53 14.38
N VAL A 51 8.46 18.67 14.95
CA VAL A 51 8.91 19.99 14.52
C VAL A 51 10.26 20.28 15.16
N THR A 52 11.31 20.26 14.35
CA THR A 52 12.71 20.42 14.82
C THR A 52 13.13 21.87 15.02
N GLY A 53 12.35 22.84 14.54
CA GLY A 53 12.71 24.26 14.50
C GLY A 53 13.58 24.64 13.30
N GLU A 54 14.10 23.68 12.56
CA GLU A 54 14.79 23.87 11.29
C GLU A 54 13.78 23.90 10.13
N GLU A 55 14.25 24.24 8.94
CA GLU A 55 13.43 24.17 7.74
C GLU A 55 13.09 22.71 7.40
N GLN A 56 11.79 22.43 7.23
CA GLN A 56 11.29 21.10 6.93
C GLN A 56 10.35 21.13 5.72
N GLN A 57 10.48 20.12 4.87
CA GLN A 57 9.51 19.84 3.80
C GLN A 57 8.46 18.86 4.32
N ILE A 58 7.19 19.27 4.31
CA ILE A 58 6.10 18.50 4.91
C ILE A 58 4.80 18.59 4.09
N TYR A 59 3.98 17.56 4.19
CA TYR A 59 2.56 17.65 3.88
C TYR A 59 1.79 17.95 5.16
N VAL A 60 0.85 18.88 5.10
CA VAL A 60 0.01 19.29 6.26
C VAL A 60 -1.32 18.55 6.18
N TYR A 61 -1.57 17.65 7.13
CA TYR A 61 -2.75 16.80 7.16
C TYR A 61 -3.64 17.14 8.36
N ASN A 62 -4.91 17.46 8.12
CA ASN A 62 -5.90 17.69 9.18
C ASN A 62 -6.49 16.35 9.64
N VAL A 63 -6.32 16.00 10.91
CA VAL A 63 -6.74 14.71 11.48
C VAL A 63 -8.26 14.57 11.50
N GLY A 64 -8.97 15.62 11.89
CA GLY A 64 -10.44 15.59 12.06
C GLY A 64 -11.20 15.47 10.73
N ALA A 65 -10.73 16.18 9.70
CA ALA A 65 -11.34 16.15 8.38
C ALA A 65 -10.81 15.02 7.49
N GLY A 66 -9.66 14.43 7.83
CA GLY A 66 -9.02 13.39 7.03
C GLY A 66 -8.51 13.87 5.67
N ILE A 67 -8.00 15.10 5.60
CA ILE A 67 -7.61 15.76 4.35
C ILE A 67 -6.26 16.47 4.45
N PHE A 68 -5.59 16.64 3.30
CA PHE A 68 -4.38 17.44 3.16
C PHE A 68 -4.69 18.88 2.79
N VAL A 69 -3.85 19.79 3.26
CA VAL A 69 -3.87 21.20 2.86
C VAL A 69 -3.22 21.34 1.48
N THR A 70 -3.94 21.98 0.54
CA THR A 70 -3.52 22.21 -0.84
C THR A 70 -3.19 23.69 -1.06
N THR A 71 -2.65 24.04 -2.23
CA THR A 71 -2.48 25.45 -2.63
C THR A 71 -3.79 26.11 -3.06
N ASP A 72 -4.83 25.33 -3.30
CA ASP A 72 -6.17 25.86 -3.55
C ASP A 72 -6.84 26.25 -2.24
N ASN A 73 -7.65 27.30 -2.27
CA ASN A 73 -8.38 27.75 -1.09
C ASN A 73 -9.58 26.83 -0.73
N THR A 74 -9.59 25.61 -1.28
CA THR A 74 -10.58 24.56 -1.03
C THR A 74 -9.88 23.30 -0.53
N PRO A 75 -9.96 22.96 0.76
CA PRO A 75 -9.29 21.78 1.31
C PRO A 75 -10.10 20.52 0.99
N ALA A 76 -9.93 19.93 -0.15
CA ALA A 76 -10.71 18.76 -0.56
C ALA A 76 -9.87 17.51 -0.81
N GLU A 77 -8.55 17.58 -0.65
CA GLU A 77 -7.70 16.47 -1.04
C GLU A 77 -7.53 15.44 0.08
N LYS A 78 -8.05 14.25 -0.18
CA LYS A 78 -7.81 13.05 0.64
C LYS A 78 -6.56 12.28 0.19
N ASN A 79 -6.18 12.46 -1.08
CA ASN A 79 -5.03 11.79 -1.67
C ASN A 79 -3.77 12.66 -1.51
N ILE A 80 -2.74 12.10 -0.89
CA ILE A 80 -1.45 12.79 -0.72
C ILE A 80 -0.76 13.11 -2.06
N ASP A 81 -1.10 12.44 -3.16
CA ASP A 81 -0.49 12.72 -4.46
C ASP A 81 -0.87 14.10 -5.00
N ASN A 82 -2.04 14.60 -4.61
CA ASN A 82 -2.54 15.93 -4.96
C ASN A 82 -2.27 16.97 -3.86
N ALA A 83 -1.68 16.56 -2.74
CA ALA A 83 -1.37 17.46 -1.63
C ALA A 83 -0.20 18.40 -1.96
N ALA A 84 -0.26 19.62 -1.43
CA ALA A 84 0.86 20.56 -1.52
C ALA A 84 2.00 20.14 -0.59
N LEU A 85 3.23 20.18 -1.09
CA LEU A 85 4.42 20.04 -0.28
C LEU A 85 4.82 21.43 0.26
N TRP A 86 4.67 21.61 1.56
CA TRP A 86 4.91 22.85 2.24
C TRP A 86 6.32 22.91 2.81
N THR A 87 6.95 24.08 2.71
CA THR A 87 8.14 24.41 3.48
C THR A 87 7.70 25.02 4.79
N LEU A 88 7.98 24.35 5.91
CA LEU A 88 7.86 24.92 7.25
C LEU A 88 9.19 25.53 7.64
N SER A 89 9.22 26.86 7.80
CA SER A 89 10.40 27.60 8.23
C SER A 89 9.96 28.76 9.11
N LYS A 90 10.61 28.96 10.25
CA LYS A 90 10.28 30.02 11.20
C LYS A 90 8.78 30.06 11.58
N ASN A 91 8.17 28.91 11.71
CA ASN A 91 6.74 28.74 12.00
C ASN A 91 5.79 29.34 10.94
N GLN A 92 6.25 29.45 9.71
CA GLN A 92 5.48 29.84 8.54
C GLN A 92 5.44 28.68 7.55
N PHE A 93 4.34 28.60 6.79
CA PHE A 93 4.16 27.55 5.77
C PHE A 93 4.09 28.18 4.40
N SER A 94 4.97 27.79 3.50
CA SER A 94 5.01 28.28 2.12
C SER A 94 5.07 27.13 1.10
N CYS A 95 4.39 27.32 -0.04
CA CYS A 95 4.49 26.45 -1.22
C CYS A 95 4.49 27.34 -2.46
N GLY A 96 5.69 27.61 -3.03
CA GLY A 96 5.86 28.68 -4.00
C GLY A 96 5.42 30.04 -3.41
N ASP A 97 4.53 30.75 -4.10
CA ASP A 97 3.97 32.02 -3.65
C ASP A 97 2.82 31.84 -2.63
N PHE A 98 2.36 30.62 -2.37
CA PHE A 98 1.21 30.38 -1.50
C PHE A 98 1.64 30.18 -0.05
N HIS A 99 0.79 30.67 0.88
CA HIS A 99 0.98 30.52 2.31
C HIS A 99 -0.30 30.02 2.98
N ILE A 100 -0.13 29.25 4.06
CA ILE A 100 -1.24 28.94 4.97
C ILE A 100 -1.42 30.14 5.88
N ASN A 101 -2.58 30.79 5.87
CA ASN A 101 -2.79 32.08 6.51
C ASN A 101 -4.00 32.12 7.46
N LEU A 102 -3.82 32.87 8.54
CA LEU A 102 -4.85 33.36 9.45
C LEU A 102 -4.79 34.90 9.49
N TRP A 103 -5.89 35.58 9.19
CA TRP A 103 -5.95 37.04 9.20
C TRP A 103 -7.28 37.53 9.74
N SER A 104 -7.29 38.78 10.21
CA SER A 104 -8.49 39.47 10.66
C SER A 104 -8.62 40.81 9.98
N PHE A 105 -9.85 41.20 9.70
CA PHE A 105 -10.17 42.59 9.34
C PHE A 105 -10.71 43.31 10.57
N LEU A 106 -10.14 44.47 10.86
CA LEU A 106 -10.60 45.37 11.93
C LEU A 106 -11.89 46.08 11.48
N ASN A 107 -13.01 45.43 11.60
CA ASN A 107 -14.32 46.06 11.51
C ASN A 107 -15.15 45.64 12.72
N TRP A 108 -15.43 46.56 13.64
CA TRP A 108 -16.39 46.51 14.76
C TRP A 108 -16.72 45.10 15.34
N GLY A 109 -15.74 44.29 15.57
CA GLY A 109 -15.79 42.88 15.96
C GLY A 109 -14.94 42.09 14.99
N ALA A 110 -13.71 41.80 15.38
CA ALA A 110 -12.72 41.16 14.50
C ALA A 110 -13.27 39.88 13.89
N THR A 111 -13.62 39.93 12.60
CA THR A 111 -13.93 38.72 11.85
C THR A 111 -12.61 38.11 11.41
N TRP A 112 -12.39 36.87 11.84
CA TRP A 112 -11.20 36.10 11.47
C TRP A 112 -11.47 35.25 10.26
N HIS A 113 -10.48 35.10 9.41
CA HIS A 113 -10.46 34.31 8.21
C HIS A 113 -9.27 33.36 8.23
N ALA A 114 -9.44 32.22 7.58
CA ALA A 114 -8.38 31.27 7.32
C ALA A 114 -8.41 30.85 5.86
N GLY A 115 -7.25 30.58 5.29
CA GLY A 115 -7.15 30.15 3.91
C GLY A 115 -5.73 29.93 3.46
N VAL A 116 -5.62 29.58 2.20
CA VAL A 116 -4.36 29.52 1.47
C VAL A 116 -4.39 30.59 0.40
N ASN A 117 -3.45 31.52 0.45
CA ASN A 117 -3.38 32.68 -0.44
C ASN A 117 -1.91 33.12 -0.65
N LYS A 118 -1.72 34.19 -1.45
CA LYS A 118 -0.40 34.77 -1.76
C LYS A 118 -0.04 35.99 -0.88
N ASP A 119 -0.81 36.23 0.15
CA ASP A 119 -0.52 37.32 1.08
C ASP A 119 0.71 36.96 1.95
N ALA A 120 1.20 37.94 2.72
CA ALA A 120 2.31 37.72 3.63
C ALA A 120 2.04 36.57 4.60
N ALA A 121 3.02 35.70 4.74
CA ALA A 121 2.88 34.45 5.52
C ALA A 121 2.53 34.74 6.99
N THR A 122 1.56 34.03 7.53
CA THR A 122 1.27 34.04 8.97
C THR A 122 2.37 33.31 9.74
N THR A 123 2.94 33.93 10.75
CA THR A 123 3.78 33.28 11.75
C THR A 123 2.88 32.68 12.83
N TYR A 124 2.88 31.36 12.91
CA TYR A 124 2.06 30.62 13.86
C TYR A 124 2.77 30.37 15.19
N LYS A 125 1.99 30.29 16.26
CA LYS A 125 2.39 29.51 17.43
C LYS A 125 1.98 28.07 17.19
N ILE A 126 2.95 27.22 16.94
CA ILE A 126 2.75 25.77 16.78
C ILE A 126 2.70 25.16 18.17
N ILE A 127 1.57 24.57 18.54
CA ILE A 127 1.32 24.02 19.88
C ILE A 127 1.14 22.52 19.73
N ALA A 128 1.82 21.71 20.56
CA ALA A 128 1.60 20.28 20.60
C ALA A 128 0.12 19.95 20.84
N GLY A 129 -0.41 19.09 19.99
CA GLY A 129 -1.75 18.53 20.10
C GLY A 129 -1.77 17.29 20.99
N SER A 130 -2.84 16.51 20.92
CA SER A 130 -2.88 15.20 21.55
C SER A 130 -1.98 14.22 20.78
N THR A 131 -1.08 13.57 21.50
CA THR A 131 -0.20 12.52 20.94
C THR A 131 -0.76 11.16 21.26
N ASP A 132 -1.82 10.76 20.61
CA ASP A 132 -2.23 9.36 20.63
C ASP A 132 -1.40 8.58 19.58
N ASN A 133 -1.82 7.43 19.19
CA ASN A 133 -1.08 6.50 18.33
C ASN A 133 -0.60 7.05 16.97
N LYS A 134 -0.83 8.33 16.66
CA LYS A 134 -0.48 8.98 15.39
C LYS A 134 0.85 9.75 15.38
N GLY A 135 1.65 9.65 16.43
CA GLY A 135 2.90 10.40 16.55
C GLY A 135 2.66 11.84 16.99
N TYR A 136 3.44 12.78 16.47
CA TYR A 136 3.31 14.20 16.84
C TYR A 136 2.14 14.85 16.12
N SER A 137 1.22 15.46 16.87
CA SER A 137 0.19 16.32 16.29
C SER A 137 0.35 17.76 16.77
N TYR A 138 -0.16 18.71 16.00
CA TYR A 138 0.03 20.12 16.23
C TYR A 138 -1.24 20.92 15.99
N LYS A 139 -1.36 22.04 16.72
CA LYS A 139 -2.36 23.08 16.53
C LYS A 139 -1.68 24.33 16.02
N LEU A 140 -2.24 24.94 14.98
CA LEU A 140 -1.71 26.14 14.36
C LEU A 140 -2.50 27.34 14.88
N SER A 141 -1.92 28.15 15.75
CA SER A 141 -2.59 29.27 16.36
C SER A 141 -1.91 30.63 16.07
N LYS A 142 -2.72 31.67 16.04
CA LYS A 142 -2.27 33.09 16.01
C LYS A 142 -3.02 33.86 17.08
N LYS A 143 -2.30 34.67 17.83
CA LYS A 143 -2.88 35.57 18.82
C LYS A 143 -2.84 36.98 18.29
N ASP A 144 -3.96 37.68 18.41
CA ASP A 144 -4.05 39.11 18.15
C ASP A 144 -4.83 39.76 19.30
N GLY A 145 -4.17 40.65 20.04
CA GLY A 145 -4.72 41.21 21.27
C GLY A 145 -5.02 40.14 22.32
N LEU A 146 -6.27 40.03 22.73
CA LEU A 146 -6.75 39.06 23.73
C LEU A 146 -7.30 37.76 23.08
N VAL A 147 -7.47 37.72 21.76
CA VAL A 147 -8.10 36.62 21.06
C VAL A 147 -7.03 35.71 20.47
N THR A 148 -7.18 34.41 20.72
CA THR A 148 -6.40 33.35 20.03
C THR A 148 -7.32 32.63 19.06
N GLN A 149 -6.89 32.56 17.82
CA GLN A 149 -7.57 31.80 16.77
C GLN A 149 -6.69 30.66 16.26
N TYR A 150 -7.33 29.62 15.80
CA TYR A 150 -6.68 28.45 15.23
C TYR A 150 -7.03 28.32 13.75
N PHE A 151 -6.04 27.97 12.94
CA PHE A 151 -6.30 27.47 11.60
C PHE A 151 -6.96 26.10 11.73
N SER A 152 -8.10 25.93 11.10
CA SER A 152 -8.92 24.72 11.22
C SER A 152 -9.53 24.35 9.86
N VAL A 153 -10.01 23.14 9.76
CA VAL A 153 -10.80 22.66 8.62
C VAL A 153 -12.17 22.24 9.14
N ASN A 154 -13.21 22.79 8.57
CA ASN A 154 -14.58 22.47 8.92
C ASN A 154 -15.45 22.43 7.67
N ASN A 155 -16.27 21.38 7.51
CA ASN A 155 -17.15 21.18 6.36
C ASN A 155 -16.46 21.41 5.00
N GLY A 156 -15.23 20.90 4.84
CA GLY A 156 -14.46 21.04 3.61
C GLY A 156 -13.99 22.47 3.30
N LYS A 157 -13.86 23.34 4.32
CA LYS A 157 -13.36 24.72 4.17
C LYS A 157 -12.31 25.02 5.22
N TYR A 158 -11.35 25.88 4.87
CA TYR A 158 -10.46 26.48 5.86
C TYR A 158 -11.22 27.51 6.69
N THR A 159 -11.09 27.42 7.99
CA THR A 159 -11.80 28.28 8.94
C THR A 159 -10.87 28.78 10.03
N ALA A 160 -11.06 30.02 10.44
CA ALA A 160 -10.52 30.51 11.70
C ALA A 160 -11.50 30.12 12.81
N SER A 161 -11.02 29.49 13.86
CA SER A 161 -11.84 28.95 14.92
C SER A 161 -11.25 29.18 16.30
N VAL A 162 -12.11 29.32 17.30
CA VAL A 162 -11.69 29.29 18.72
C VAL A 162 -11.48 27.86 19.21
N THR A 163 -12.07 26.89 18.52
CA THR A 163 -11.81 25.46 18.72
C THR A 163 -10.68 25.02 17.83
N ASN A 164 -9.77 24.23 18.38
CA ASN A 164 -8.58 23.77 17.65
C ASN A 164 -8.88 22.55 16.79
N SER A 165 -8.10 22.38 15.73
CA SER A 165 -7.98 21.14 14.96
C SER A 165 -6.54 20.65 15.08
N ASP A 166 -6.39 19.32 15.13
CA ASP A 166 -5.08 18.70 15.12
C ASP A 166 -4.61 18.44 13.70
N PHE A 167 -3.34 18.76 13.45
CA PHE A 167 -2.64 18.53 12.21
C PHE A 167 -1.46 17.59 12.43
N LEU A 168 -1.22 16.70 11.47
CA LEU A 168 0.02 15.96 11.35
C LEU A 168 0.89 16.64 10.28
N PHE A 169 2.17 16.67 10.53
CA PHE A 169 3.17 17.07 9.53
C PHE A 169 3.82 15.78 9.01
N ILE A 170 3.57 15.48 7.75
CA ILE A 170 3.93 14.21 7.12
C ILE A 170 5.15 14.44 6.24
N SER A 171 6.23 13.70 6.44
CA SER A 171 7.42 13.81 5.61
C SER A 171 7.21 13.25 4.20
N PRO A 172 7.93 13.73 3.18
CA PRO A 172 7.94 13.14 1.84
C PRO A 172 8.28 11.65 1.86
N LYS A 173 9.11 11.22 2.80
CA LYS A 173 9.46 9.81 2.99
C LYS A 173 8.24 8.93 3.28
N GLN A 174 7.29 9.40 4.08
CA GLN A 174 6.06 8.65 4.35
C GLN A 174 5.22 8.45 3.10
N LYS A 175 5.16 9.46 2.21
CA LYS A 175 4.48 9.34 0.91
C LYS A 175 5.10 8.24 0.04
N GLU A 176 6.43 8.24 -0.09
CA GLU A 176 7.15 7.21 -0.86
C GLU A 176 6.86 5.81 -0.33
N VAL A 177 6.95 5.65 0.99
CA VAL A 177 6.72 4.38 1.68
C VAL A 177 5.27 3.91 1.52
N TYR A 178 4.29 4.81 1.61
CA TYR A 178 2.89 4.50 1.38
C TYR A 178 2.63 4.01 -0.05
N SER A 179 3.20 4.68 -1.04
CA SER A 179 3.09 4.29 -2.44
C SER A 179 3.70 2.91 -2.70
N ALA A 180 4.88 2.63 -2.10
CA ALA A 180 5.53 1.33 -2.21
C ALA A 180 4.71 0.21 -1.55
N TYR A 181 4.16 0.45 -0.36
CA TYR A 181 3.28 -0.48 0.34
C TYR A 181 2.01 -0.77 -0.47
N THR A 182 1.33 0.25 -0.96
CA THR A 182 0.11 0.10 -1.74
C THR A 182 0.35 -0.71 -3.01
N LYS A 183 1.50 -0.49 -3.67
CA LYS A 183 1.90 -1.26 -4.85
C LYS A 183 2.08 -2.75 -4.51
N LEU A 184 2.81 -3.06 -3.44
CA LEU A 184 3.00 -4.45 -2.99
C LEU A 184 1.68 -5.12 -2.61
N TYR A 185 0.83 -4.41 -1.87
CA TYR A 185 -0.47 -4.91 -1.47
C TYR A 185 -1.35 -5.25 -2.68
N ASN A 186 -1.40 -4.34 -3.66
CA ASN A 186 -2.16 -4.55 -4.89
C ASN A 186 -1.59 -5.71 -5.71
N GLU A 187 -0.25 -5.86 -5.79
CA GLU A 187 0.39 -6.99 -6.44
C GLU A 187 -0.01 -8.31 -5.75
N ALA A 188 0.09 -8.39 -4.43
CA ALA A 188 -0.34 -9.56 -3.66
C ALA A 188 -1.82 -9.89 -3.92
N ASN A 189 -2.68 -8.89 -3.96
CA ASN A 189 -4.11 -9.04 -4.20
C ASN A 189 -4.42 -9.64 -5.59
N THR A 190 -3.58 -9.45 -6.61
CA THR A 190 -3.78 -10.05 -7.94
C THR A 190 -3.78 -11.59 -7.91
N PHE A 191 -3.17 -12.18 -6.89
CA PHE A 191 -3.09 -13.64 -6.76
C PHE A 191 -4.30 -14.27 -6.06
N THR A 192 -5.19 -13.49 -5.44
CA THR A 192 -6.32 -14.02 -4.63
C THR A 192 -7.29 -14.90 -5.42
N ASN A 193 -7.44 -14.63 -6.71
CA ASN A 193 -8.31 -15.38 -7.62
C ASN A 193 -7.52 -16.22 -8.64
N ASN A 194 -6.24 -16.46 -8.41
CA ASN A 194 -5.40 -17.23 -9.33
C ASN A 194 -5.59 -18.74 -9.11
N LYS A 195 -6.36 -19.38 -9.98
CA LYS A 195 -6.70 -20.82 -9.94
C LYS A 195 -5.49 -21.77 -10.03
N LYS A 196 -4.30 -21.26 -10.37
CA LYS A 196 -3.06 -22.05 -10.41
C LYS A 196 -2.34 -22.09 -9.07
N VAL A 197 -2.74 -21.26 -8.12
CA VAL A 197 -2.17 -21.22 -6.76
C VAL A 197 -2.92 -22.21 -5.89
N SER A 198 -2.20 -23.00 -5.09
CA SER A 198 -2.85 -23.98 -4.20
C SER A 198 -3.70 -23.28 -3.13
N ASN A 199 -4.80 -23.93 -2.69
CA ASN A 199 -5.70 -23.39 -1.67
C ASN A 199 -4.96 -23.00 -0.40
N LYS A 200 -3.99 -23.80 0.04
CA LYS A 200 -3.18 -23.50 1.23
C LYS A 200 -2.37 -22.20 1.11
N LEU A 201 -1.81 -21.91 -0.07
CA LEU A 201 -1.10 -20.64 -0.32
C LEU A 201 -2.08 -19.46 -0.43
N LEU A 202 -3.27 -19.70 -0.99
CA LEU A 202 -4.30 -18.69 -1.08
C LEU A 202 -4.86 -18.30 0.29
N ASP A 203 -5.08 -19.28 1.17
CA ASP A 203 -5.53 -19.01 2.55
C ASP A 203 -4.51 -18.19 3.31
N LEU A 204 -3.22 -18.54 3.18
CA LEU A 204 -2.13 -17.74 3.79
C LEU A 204 -2.02 -16.34 3.19
N LEU A 205 -2.19 -16.18 1.87
CA LEU A 205 -2.23 -14.89 1.20
C LEU A 205 -3.35 -14.01 1.74
N LYS A 206 -4.56 -14.56 1.87
CA LYS A 206 -5.75 -13.85 2.38
C LYS A 206 -5.56 -13.41 3.83
N GLU A 207 -4.95 -14.27 4.65
CA GLU A 207 -4.60 -13.94 6.03
C GLU A 207 -3.60 -12.77 6.07
N ILE A 208 -2.53 -12.80 5.27
CA ILE A 208 -1.54 -11.72 5.19
C ILE A 208 -2.17 -10.43 4.68
N LEU A 209 -3.02 -10.46 3.65
CA LEU A 209 -3.72 -9.28 3.15
C LEU A 209 -4.63 -8.68 4.22
N THR A 210 -5.34 -9.50 4.99
CA THR A 210 -6.20 -9.04 6.08
C THR A 210 -5.39 -8.37 7.20
N GLU A 211 -4.27 -8.97 7.60
CA GLU A 211 -3.40 -8.42 8.65
C GLU A 211 -2.73 -7.12 8.21
N THR A 212 -2.21 -7.09 6.99
CA THR A 212 -1.49 -5.92 6.47
C THR A 212 -2.43 -4.78 6.07
N ALA A 213 -3.74 -5.02 5.92
CA ALA A 213 -4.73 -3.95 5.73
C ALA A 213 -4.79 -2.96 6.91
N ALA A 214 -4.30 -3.33 8.11
CA ALA A 214 -4.17 -2.44 9.26
C ALA A 214 -2.78 -1.77 9.38
N ALA A 215 -1.93 -1.89 8.36
CA ALA A 215 -0.59 -1.32 8.33
C ALA A 215 -0.62 0.21 8.49
N ASN A 216 0.45 0.73 9.05
CA ASN A 216 0.69 2.16 9.15
C ASN A 216 2.20 2.43 9.05
N TYR A 217 2.59 3.71 8.97
CA TYR A 217 3.99 4.06 8.82
C TYR A 217 4.92 3.48 9.90
N SER A 218 4.43 3.28 11.12
CA SER A 218 5.23 2.68 12.21
C SER A 218 5.38 1.15 12.12
N THR A 219 4.47 0.47 11.41
CA THR A 219 4.49 -1.01 11.25
C THR A 219 4.96 -1.45 9.87
N TYR A 220 5.08 -0.53 8.95
CA TYR A 220 5.31 -0.72 7.52
C TYR A 220 6.40 -1.74 7.18
N GLU A 221 7.57 -1.68 7.81
CA GLU A 221 8.68 -2.57 7.46
C GLU A 221 8.33 -4.05 7.68
N THR A 222 7.58 -4.36 8.73
CA THR A 222 7.14 -5.72 9.02
C THR A 222 6.07 -6.18 8.03
N ASP A 223 5.13 -5.30 7.71
CA ASP A 223 4.02 -5.58 6.81
C ASP A 223 4.51 -5.74 5.37
N LYS A 224 5.46 -4.90 4.94
CA LYS A 224 6.19 -5.02 3.66
C LYS A 224 6.85 -6.38 3.52
N ASN A 225 7.64 -6.79 4.52
CA ASN A 225 8.34 -8.07 4.49
C ASN A 225 7.35 -9.25 4.37
N SER A 226 6.20 -9.18 5.01
CA SER A 226 5.16 -10.21 4.91
C SER A 226 4.59 -10.29 3.50
N LEU A 227 4.29 -9.15 2.88
CA LEU A 227 3.78 -9.07 1.50
C LEU A 227 4.84 -9.55 0.48
N GLU A 228 6.09 -9.09 0.60
CA GLU A 228 7.17 -9.52 -0.30
C GLU A 228 7.40 -11.04 -0.23
N ASN A 229 7.39 -11.61 0.98
CA ASN A 229 7.60 -13.04 1.17
C ASN A 229 6.48 -13.88 0.55
N ILE A 230 5.21 -13.51 0.73
CA ILE A 230 4.11 -14.27 0.13
C ILE A 230 4.08 -14.13 -1.39
N ILE A 231 4.33 -12.93 -1.94
CA ILE A 231 4.44 -12.70 -3.39
C ILE A 231 5.52 -13.59 -3.98
N ASN A 232 6.73 -13.57 -3.42
CA ASN A 232 7.85 -14.35 -3.90
C ASN A 232 7.57 -15.86 -3.80
N THR A 233 6.94 -16.31 -2.72
CA THR A 233 6.57 -17.71 -2.54
C THR A 233 5.57 -18.16 -3.61
N ILE A 234 4.55 -17.36 -3.90
CA ILE A 234 3.56 -17.66 -4.94
C ILE A 234 4.23 -17.67 -6.32
N LYS A 235 5.10 -16.71 -6.64
CA LYS A 235 5.84 -16.69 -7.91
C LYS A 235 6.68 -17.96 -8.11
N VAL A 236 7.46 -18.34 -7.08
CA VAL A 236 8.26 -19.58 -7.12
C VAL A 236 7.38 -20.83 -7.26
N TYR A 237 6.21 -20.86 -6.61
CA TYR A 237 5.26 -21.94 -6.76
C TYR A 237 4.73 -22.03 -8.19
N LEU A 238 4.30 -20.90 -8.78
CA LEU A 238 3.79 -20.84 -10.14
C LEU A 238 4.85 -21.24 -11.18
N ASP A 239 6.12 -20.82 -10.99
CA ASP A 239 7.22 -21.22 -11.87
C ASP A 239 7.46 -22.74 -11.84
N LYS A 240 7.33 -23.37 -10.66
CA LYS A 240 7.48 -24.81 -10.51
C LYS A 240 6.28 -25.61 -11.03
N THR A 241 5.09 -25.03 -10.97
CA THR A 241 3.83 -25.66 -11.39
C THR A 241 3.46 -25.33 -12.83
N THR A 242 4.15 -24.37 -13.47
CA THR A 242 3.96 -24.10 -14.90
C THR A 242 4.41 -25.34 -15.67
N PRO A 243 3.50 -26.04 -16.38
CA PRO A 243 3.85 -27.24 -17.11
C PRO A 243 5.00 -26.97 -18.08
N THR A 244 6.09 -27.71 -17.99
CA THR A 244 7.19 -27.65 -18.95
C THR A 244 6.81 -28.27 -20.31
N GLY A 245 5.56 -28.14 -20.73
CA GLY A 245 5.01 -28.65 -21.98
C GLY A 245 4.70 -30.12 -21.99
N ILE A 246 4.98 -30.89 -20.92
CA ILE A 246 4.78 -32.32 -20.83
C ILE A 246 3.35 -32.67 -20.34
N GLU A 247 2.87 -31.95 -19.31
CA GLU A 247 1.53 -32.20 -18.74
C GLU A 247 0.39 -31.74 -19.65
N ASP A 248 0.58 -30.64 -20.40
CA ASP A 248 -0.43 -30.19 -21.38
C ASP A 248 -0.71 -31.21 -22.50
N ILE A 249 0.24 -32.14 -22.76
CA ILE A 249 0.05 -33.18 -23.74
C ILE A 249 -0.87 -34.30 -23.22
N TYR A 250 -0.83 -34.58 -21.91
CA TYR A 250 -1.62 -35.65 -21.30
C TYR A 250 -3.00 -35.20 -20.80
N ASN A 251 -3.14 -33.91 -20.42
CA ASN A 251 -4.36 -33.35 -19.81
C ASN A 251 -5.31 -32.70 -20.82
N ASN A 252 -4.91 -32.49 -22.08
CA ASN A 252 -5.82 -32.03 -23.11
C ASN A 252 -6.78 -33.13 -23.51
N THR A 253 -7.98 -33.12 -22.95
CA THR A 253 -9.01 -34.17 -23.11
C THR A 253 -9.44 -34.43 -24.56
N ASN A 254 -9.09 -33.52 -25.49
CA ASN A 254 -9.50 -33.63 -26.92
C ASN A 254 -8.39 -34.12 -27.85
N THR A 255 -7.12 -34.13 -27.43
CA THR A 255 -6.01 -34.63 -28.26
C THR A 255 -5.11 -35.58 -27.48
N LYS A 256 -4.97 -36.83 -27.95
CA LYS A 256 -4.10 -37.85 -27.34
C LYS A 256 -2.81 -38.02 -28.14
N ALA A 257 -1.71 -38.36 -27.46
CA ALA A 257 -0.48 -38.74 -28.15
C ALA A 257 -0.71 -40.04 -28.94
N GLU A 258 -0.59 -39.96 -30.23
CA GLU A 258 -0.74 -41.13 -31.13
C GLU A 258 0.58 -41.94 -31.25
N ALA A 259 1.68 -41.23 -31.31
CA ALA A 259 3.01 -41.81 -31.37
C ALA A 259 4.08 -40.91 -30.81
N ILE A 260 5.12 -41.52 -30.22
CA ILE A 260 6.28 -40.80 -29.64
C ILE A 260 7.53 -41.28 -30.38
N TYR A 261 8.36 -40.34 -30.82
CA TYR A 261 9.59 -40.63 -31.53
C TYR A 261 10.78 -39.99 -30.84
N SER A 262 11.93 -40.63 -30.85
CA SER A 262 13.21 -39.98 -30.52
C SER A 262 13.65 -39.00 -31.64
N VAL A 263 14.69 -38.22 -31.38
CA VAL A 263 15.28 -37.30 -32.37
C VAL A 263 15.74 -38.04 -33.64
N ASN A 264 16.10 -39.30 -33.48
CA ASN A 264 16.57 -40.16 -34.57
C ASN A 264 15.43 -40.89 -35.31
N GLY A 265 14.18 -40.48 -35.05
CA GLY A 265 12.99 -41.07 -35.71
C GLY A 265 12.57 -42.45 -35.19
N VAL A 266 13.19 -42.98 -34.14
CA VAL A 266 12.80 -44.28 -33.56
C VAL A 266 11.55 -44.07 -32.72
N ARG A 267 10.52 -44.91 -32.98
CA ARG A 267 9.26 -44.90 -32.24
C ARG A 267 9.47 -45.49 -30.83
N ASN A 268 9.06 -44.72 -29.81
CA ASN A 268 9.15 -45.14 -28.41
C ASN A 268 7.75 -45.38 -27.82
N ALA A 269 7.66 -46.31 -26.87
CA ALA A 269 6.40 -46.59 -26.16
C ALA A 269 6.08 -45.51 -25.11
N ARG A 270 7.08 -44.72 -24.69
CA ARG A 270 6.99 -43.63 -23.70
C ARG A 270 8.04 -42.56 -23.94
N LEU A 271 7.87 -41.40 -23.37
CA LEU A 271 8.87 -40.36 -23.42
C LEU A 271 10.18 -40.81 -22.78
N SER A 272 11.30 -40.54 -23.43
CA SER A 272 12.65 -40.83 -22.97
C SER A 272 13.39 -39.55 -22.62
N LYS A 273 14.43 -39.63 -21.80
CA LYS A 273 15.29 -38.49 -21.47
C LYS A 273 15.83 -37.84 -22.75
N GLY A 274 15.78 -36.51 -22.82
CA GLY A 274 16.17 -35.71 -23.97
C GLY A 274 14.95 -35.27 -24.82
N LEU A 275 15.22 -34.85 -26.06
CA LEU A 275 14.18 -34.35 -26.98
C LEU A 275 13.36 -35.50 -27.60
N ASN A 276 12.05 -35.45 -27.44
CA ASN A 276 11.09 -36.37 -28.06
C ASN A 276 10.21 -35.59 -29.05
N ILE A 277 9.77 -36.27 -30.11
CA ILE A 277 8.81 -35.79 -31.10
C ILE A 277 7.51 -36.55 -30.89
N VAL A 278 6.44 -35.86 -30.55
CA VAL A 278 5.13 -36.45 -30.25
C VAL A 278 4.15 -36.09 -31.34
N LYS A 279 3.61 -37.12 -32.04
CA LYS A 279 2.49 -36.96 -32.97
C LYS A 279 1.19 -37.08 -32.20
N MET A 280 0.31 -36.08 -32.36
CA MET A 280 -0.99 -36.04 -31.70
C MET A 280 -2.09 -36.62 -32.60
N SER A 281 -3.23 -36.97 -31.99
CA SER A 281 -4.39 -37.54 -32.70
C SER A 281 -5.08 -36.57 -33.64
N ASP A 282 -4.80 -35.25 -33.53
CA ASP A 282 -5.25 -34.18 -34.46
C ASP A 282 -4.28 -33.99 -35.65
N GLY A 283 -3.23 -34.82 -35.74
CA GLY A 283 -2.19 -34.71 -36.77
C GLY A 283 -1.08 -33.70 -36.44
N SER A 284 -1.18 -32.92 -35.38
CA SER A 284 -0.14 -31.96 -34.96
C SER A 284 1.10 -32.68 -34.43
N ILE A 285 2.26 -32.03 -34.54
CA ILE A 285 3.54 -32.56 -34.02
C ILE A 285 4.06 -31.63 -32.94
N LYS A 286 4.36 -32.16 -31.78
CA LYS A 286 4.94 -31.42 -30.64
C LYS A 286 6.35 -31.93 -30.35
N LYS A 287 7.26 -31.01 -30.01
CA LYS A 287 8.62 -31.31 -29.52
C LYS A 287 8.63 -31.22 -28.01
N VAL A 288 9.04 -32.30 -27.32
CA VAL A 288 9.00 -32.42 -25.85
C VAL A 288 10.40 -32.74 -25.35
N MET A 289 10.92 -31.90 -24.48
CA MET A 289 12.21 -32.14 -23.80
C MET A 289 11.97 -32.73 -22.42
N VAL A 290 12.50 -33.91 -22.18
CA VAL A 290 12.48 -34.58 -20.87
C VAL A 290 13.85 -34.44 -20.23
N LYS A 291 13.91 -33.81 -19.04
CA LYS A 291 15.15 -33.64 -18.27
C LYS A 291 15.63 -34.87 -17.55
#